data_3eea2c0d62a43d82cf94c7c3b8a77ca7
#
_entry.id   3eea2c0d62a43d82cf94c7c3b8a77ca7
#
_cell.length_a   1.000
_cell.length_b   1.000
_cell.length_c   1.000
_cell.angle_alpha   90.00
_cell.angle_beta   90.00
_cell.angle_gamma   90.00
#
_symmetry.space_group_name_H-M   'P 1'
#
loop_
_entity.id
_entity.type
_entity.pdbx_description
1 polymer ?
#
loop_
_entity_poly.entity_id
_entity_poly.type
_entity_poly.pdbx_seq_one_letter_code
_entity_poly.pdbx_strand_id
1 'polypeptide(L)'
;MTLLLSFLIGVFAGLRSLTPPAMVAWAVHLGWLKLDRPLALIGSIPAVAILSVLAVAELVADKLPNTPNRTSPLGLIVRILTGGITGACVSSGGGQSAAIGAVLGVIGGIAGAFGGYQARTRLVKALGSPDIYIALLEDLVAIGGSFWVVTRF
;
A
#
# COMPACT_ATOMS: atom_id res chain seq x y z
N MET A 1 5.24 -17.40 6.34
CA MET A 1 4.39 -16.27 6.77
C MET A 1 4.81 -14.95 6.14
N THR A 2 6.09 -14.59 6.19
CA THR A 2 6.64 -13.33 5.63
C THR A 2 6.29 -13.10 4.16
N LEU A 3 6.41 -14.11 3.29
CA LEU A 3 6.07 -13.98 1.87
C LEU A 3 4.58 -13.67 1.64
N LEU A 4 3.70 -14.23 2.46
CA LEU A 4 2.28 -13.87 2.43
C LEU A 4 2.07 -12.40 2.85
N LEU A 5 2.79 -11.93 3.87
CA LEU A 5 2.74 -10.53 4.29
C LEU A 5 3.26 -9.58 3.19
N SER A 6 4.29 -10.00 2.44
CA SER A 6 4.80 -9.26 1.29
C SER A 6 3.78 -9.16 0.15
N PHE A 7 3.01 -10.20 -0.10
CA PHE A 7 1.90 -10.16 -1.04
C PHE A 7 0.76 -9.24 -0.54
N LEU A 8 0.37 -9.39 0.74
CA LEU A 8 -0.72 -8.60 1.32
C LEU A 8 -0.41 -7.11 1.39
N ILE A 9 0.82 -6.72 1.75
CA ILE A 9 1.20 -5.30 1.73
C ILE A 9 1.12 -4.73 0.31
N GLY A 10 1.44 -5.55 -0.71
CA GLY A 10 1.22 -5.22 -2.11
C GLY A 10 -0.27 -5.02 -2.43
N VAL A 11 -1.15 -5.92 -1.97
CA VAL A 11 -2.60 -5.77 -2.16
C VAL A 11 -3.09 -4.43 -1.59
N PHE A 12 -2.63 -4.07 -0.38
CA PHE A 12 -2.98 -2.77 0.20
C PHE A 12 -2.39 -1.60 -0.58
N ALA A 13 -1.19 -1.75 -1.19
CA ALA A 13 -0.64 -0.77 -2.12
C ALA A 13 -1.46 -0.66 -3.42
N GLY A 14 -2.10 -1.75 -3.84
CA GLY A 14 -3.06 -1.73 -4.93
C GLY A 14 -4.34 -0.97 -4.59
N LEU A 15 -4.78 -0.99 -3.34
CA LEU A 15 -5.91 -0.19 -2.87
C LEU A 15 -5.53 1.29 -2.72
N ARG A 16 -4.42 1.57 -2.04
CA ARG A 16 -3.87 2.92 -1.76
C ARG A 16 -2.37 2.92 -1.98
N SER A 17 -1.92 3.63 -3.02
CA SER A 17 -0.52 3.52 -3.47
C SER A 17 0.51 4.05 -2.48
N LEU A 18 0.16 5.03 -1.68
CA LEU A 18 1.10 5.72 -0.79
C LEU A 18 0.93 5.38 0.70
N THR A 19 -0.21 4.82 1.09
CA THR A 19 -0.45 4.40 2.48
C THR A 19 0.50 3.28 2.93
N PRO A 20 0.68 2.16 2.20
CA PRO A 20 1.60 1.11 2.62
C PRO A 20 3.06 1.56 2.69
N PRO A 21 3.61 2.32 1.71
CA PRO A 21 4.95 2.88 1.84
C PRO A 21 5.13 3.76 3.08
N ALA A 22 4.15 4.59 3.41
CA ALA A 22 4.19 5.43 4.61
C ALA A 22 4.22 4.56 5.88
N MET A 23 3.38 3.51 5.97
CA MET A 23 3.36 2.58 7.10
C MET A 23 4.68 1.81 7.24
N VAL A 24 5.26 1.35 6.14
CA VAL A 24 6.58 0.70 6.14
C VAL A 24 7.67 1.69 6.59
N ALA A 25 7.63 2.94 6.11
CA ALA A 25 8.58 3.97 6.50
C ALA A 25 8.54 4.24 8.01
N TRP A 26 7.35 4.37 8.58
CA TRP A 26 7.18 4.51 10.03
C TRP A 26 7.65 3.28 10.80
N ALA A 27 7.35 2.06 10.33
CA ALA A 27 7.79 0.84 10.98
C ALA A 27 9.33 0.71 11.01
N VAL A 28 10.01 1.10 9.93
CA VAL A 28 11.47 1.14 9.88
C VAL A 28 12.02 2.23 10.79
N HIS A 29 11.42 3.43 10.77
CA HIS A 29 11.84 4.55 11.61
C HIS A 29 11.73 4.24 13.11
N LEU A 30 10.65 3.59 13.52
CA LEU A 30 10.38 3.18 14.91
C LEU A 30 11.17 1.92 15.33
N GLY A 31 11.89 1.29 14.40
CA GLY A 31 12.68 0.09 14.67
C GLY A 31 11.89 -1.21 14.78
N TRP A 32 10.61 -1.20 14.41
CA TRP A 32 9.78 -2.42 14.33
C TRP A 32 10.25 -3.31 13.19
N LEU A 33 10.51 -2.73 12.02
CA LEU A 33 11.01 -3.42 10.84
C LEU A 33 12.50 -3.09 10.65
N LYS A 34 13.37 -4.07 10.83
CA LYS A 34 14.82 -3.90 10.68
C LYS A 34 15.23 -4.21 9.25
N LEU A 35 15.81 -3.24 8.58
CA LEU A 35 16.25 -3.35 7.18
C LEU A 35 17.71 -2.93 7.05
N ASP A 36 18.40 -3.57 6.11
CA ASP A 36 19.74 -3.16 5.68
C ASP A 36 19.64 -2.13 4.54
N ARG A 37 20.74 -1.39 4.32
CA ARG A 37 20.84 -0.48 3.17
C ARG A 37 20.81 -1.29 1.87
N PRO A 38 20.15 -0.78 0.80
CA PRO A 38 19.56 0.56 0.68
C PRO A 38 18.13 0.69 1.22
N LEU A 39 17.41 -0.40 1.52
CA LEU A 39 16.00 -0.37 1.92
C LEU A 39 15.74 0.41 3.23
N ALA A 40 16.71 0.39 4.15
CA ALA A 40 16.62 1.15 5.42
C ALA A 40 16.43 2.66 5.21
N LEU A 41 16.79 3.21 4.05
CA LEU A 41 16.60 4.63 3.75
C LEU A 41 15.14 5.08 3.73
N ILE A 42 14.20 4.15 3.53
CA ILE A 42 12.76 4.45 3.60
C ILE A 42 12.35 4.95 4.99
N GLY A 43 13.05 4.52 6.06
CA GLY A 43 12.82 4.97 7.44
C GLY A 43 13.52 6.28 7.82
N SER A 44 14.19 6.95 6.90
CA SER A 44 14.79 8.26 7.16
C SER A 44 13.74 9.33 7.42
N ILE A 45 14.04 10.32 8.26
CA ILE A 45 13.10 11.40 8.60
C ILE A 45 12.51 12.08 7.35
N PRO A 46 13.31 12.44 6.31
CA PRO A 46 12.75 13.01 5.09
C PRO A 46 11.78 12.06 4.36
N ALA A 47 12.13 10.76 4.28
CA ALA A 47 11.28 9.79 3.60
C ALA A 47 9.95 9.59 4.35
N VAL A 48 9.99 9.46 5.67
CA VAL A 48 8.79 9.34 6.52
C VAL A 48 7.90 10.58 6.34
N ALA A 49 8.46 11.78 6.41
CA ALA A 49 7.72 13.02 6.26
C ALA A 49 7.06 13.12 4.87
N ILE A 50 7.82 12.91 3.80
CA ILE A 50 7.33 12.99 2.41
C ILE A 50 6.24 11.93 2.18
N LEU A 51 6.47 10.67 2.54
CA LEU A 51 5.50 9.60 2.32
C LEU A 51 4.22 9.82 3.15
N SER A 52 4.32 10.35 4.36
CA SER A 52 3.15 10.69 5.19
C SER A 52 2.31 11.79 4.54
N VAL A 53 2.93 12.87 4.09
CA VAL A 53 2.24 13.97 3.39
C VAL A 53 1.57 13.47 2.10
N LEU A 54 2.29 12.67 1.31
CA LEU A 54 1.76 12.11 0.07
C LEU A 54 0.61 11.12 0.33
N ALA A 55 0.70 10.30 1.39
CA ALA A 55 -0.39 9.38 1.76
C ALA A 55 -1.66 10.15 2.17
N VAL A 56 -1.52 11.21 2.96
CA VAL A 56 -2.66 12.07 3.32
C VAL A 56 -3.22 12.77 2.08
N ALA A 57 -2.36 13.29 1.21
CA ALA A 57 -2.78 13.91 -0.04
C ALA A 57 -3.55 12.92 -0.94
N GLU A 58 -3.10 11.66 -1.03
CA GLU A 58 -3.81 10.60 -1.76
C GLU A 58 -5.20 10.36 -1.18
N LEU A 59 -5.31 10.23 0.16
CA LEU A 59 -6.60 10.02 0.83
C LEU A 59 -7.60 11.15 0.56
N VAL A 60 -7.13 12.38 0.49
CA VAL A 60 -7.97 13.55 0.16
C VAL A 60 -8.30 13.58 -1.32
N ALA A 61 -7.29 13.44 -2.19
CA ALA A 61 -7.46 13.53 -3.64
C ALA A 61 -8.43 12.49 -4.19
N ASP A 62 -8.40 11.27 -3.64
CA ASP A 62 -9.27 10.17 -4.10
C ASP A 62 -10.77 10.40 -3.84
N LYS A 63 -11.11 11.41 -3.05
CA LYS A 63 -12.49 11.83 -2.78
C LYS A 63 -12.96 12.97 -3.69
N LEU A 64 -12.06 13.50 -4.53
CA LEU A 64 -12.37 14.58 -5.46
C LEU A 64 -12.94 14.02 -6.78
N PRO A 65 -13.89 14.74 -7.42
CA PRO A 65 -14.60 14.23 -8.60
C PRO A 65 -13.72 14.06 -9.85
N ASN A 66 -12.57 14.72 -9.91
CA ASN A 66 -11.66 14.71 -11.07
C ASN A 66 -10.47 13.76 -10.91
N THR A 67 -10.51 12.83 -9.96
CA THR A 67 -9.40 11.91 -9.72
C THR A 67 -9.33 10.83 -10.80
N PRO A 68 -8.16 10.62 -11.44
CA PRO A 68 -7.98 9.55 -12.42
C PRO A 68 -8.28 8.17 -11.82
N ASN A 69 -8.84 7.28 -12.64
CA ASN A 69 -9.08 5.90 -12.21
C ASN A 69 -7.78 5.21 -11.77
N ARG A 70 -7.85 4.45 -10.67
CA ARG A 70 -6.71 3.68 -10.14
C ARG A 70 -6.13 2.66 -11.13
N THR A 71 -6.93 2.23 -12.10
CA THR A 71 -6.55 1.33 -13.18
C THR A 71 -6.03 2.07 -14.41
N SER A 72 -5.94 3.42 -14.36
CA SER A 72 -5.26 4.19 -15.40
C SER A 72 -3.78 3.79 -15.46
N PRO A 73 -3.12 3.88 -16.62
CA PRO A 73 -1.72 3.43 -16.78
C PRO A 73 -0.79 4.02 -15.73
N LEU A 74 -0.88 5.31 -15.48
CA LEU A 74 -0.06 5.98 -14.47
C LEU A 74 -0.39 5.50 -13.05
N GLY A 75 -1.69 5.41 -12.71
CA GLY A 75 -2.13 4.91 -11.42
C GLY A 75 -1.68 3.48 -11.14
N LEU A 76 -1.72 2.63 -12.15
CA LEU A 76 -1.27 1.24 -12.04
C LEU A 76 0.26 1.14 -11.87
N ILE A 77 1.03 1.92 -12.63
CA ILE A 77 2.50 1.95 -12.51
C ILE A 77 2.91 2.34 -11.08
N VAL A 78 2.31 3.38 -10.51
CA VAL A 78 2.62 3.80 -9.13
C VAL A 78 2.33 2.67 -8.14
N ARG A 79 1.21 1.96 -8.28
CA ARG A 79 0.83 0.83 -7.41
C ARG A 79 1.76 -0.38 -7.55
N ILE A 80 2.21 -0.67 -8.76
CA ILE A 80 3.20 -1.71 -9.03
C ILE A 80 4.53 -1.36 -8.33
N LEU A 81 5.00 -0.13 -8.48
CA LEU A 81 6.26 0.32 -7.88
C LEU A 81 6.18 0.31 -6.35
N THR A 82 5.15 0.91 -5.79
CA THR A 82 4.98 0.98 -4.33
C THR A 82 4.73 -0.39 -3.71
N GLY A 83 3.95 -1.25 -4.37
CA GLY A 83 3.74 -2.64 -3.97
C GLY A 83 5.04 -3.45 -4.00
N GLY A 84 5.85 -3.29 -5.05
CA GLY A 84 7.16 -3.94 -5.16
C GLY A 84 8.13 -3.49 -4.06
N ILE A 85 8.24 -2.19 -3.82
CA ILE A 85 9.13 -1.63 -2.78
C ILE A 85 8.69 -2.10 -1.39
N THR A 86 7.42 -1.99 -1.06
CA THR A 86 6.90 -2.40 0.26
C THR A 86 6.99 -3.90 0.48
N GLY A 87 6.72 -4.70 -0.56
CA GLY A 87 6.89 -6.14 -0.53
C GLY A 87 8.35 -6.55 -0.32
N ALA A 88 9.30 -5.86 -0.97
CA ALA A 88 10.74 -6.06 -0.75
C ALA A 88 11.13 -5.74 0.70
N CYS A 89 10.66 -4.63 1.25
CA CYS A 89 10.94 -4.24 2.63
C CYS A 89 10.40 -5.27 3.63
N VAL A 90 9.14 -5.68 3.49
CA VAL A 90 8.51 -6.67 4.36
C VAL A 90 9.22 -8.01 4.29
N SER A 91 9.58 -8.47 3.09
CA SER A 91 10.29 -9.73 2.89
C SER A 91 11.68 -9.69 3.54
N SER A 92 12.44 -8.63 3.28
CA SER A 92 13.79 -8.43 3.81
C SER A 92 13.78 -8.33 5.34
N GLY A 93 12.84 -7.58 5.93
CA GLY A 93 12.69 -7.47 7.38
C GLY A 93 12.35 -8.79 8.06
N GLY A 94 11.70 -9.71 7.36
CA GLY A 94 11.45 -11.08 7.83
C GLY A 94 12.54 -12.10 7.46
N GLY A 95 13.73 -11.63 7.05
CA GLY A 95 14.87 -12.48 6.73
C GLY A 95 14.73 -13.26 5.42
N GLN A 96 13.85 -12.83 4.52
CA GLN A 96 13.63 -13.45 3.21
C GLN A 96 14.21 -12.59 2.09
N SER A 97 14.29 -13.14 0.88
CA SER A 97 14.78 -12.41 -0.29
C SER A 97 13.93 -11.19 -0.61
N ALA A 98 14.57 -10.01 -0.68
CA ALA A 98 13.92 -8.78 -1.10
C ALA A 98 13.36 -8.88 -2.53
N ALA A 99 14.04 -9.60 -3.43
CA ALA A 99 13.60 -9.80 -4.81
C ALA A 99 12.29 -10.60 -4.89
N ILE A 100 12.17 -11.67 -4.10
CA ILE A 100 10.94 -12.47 -4.02
C ILE A 100 9.82 -11.61 -3.44
N GLY A 101 10.10 -10.85 -2.37
CA GLY A 101 9.16 -9.92 -1.78
C GLY A 101 8.69 -8.84 -2.75
N ALA A 102 9.60 -8.30 -3.56
CA ALA A 102 9.26 -7.33 -4.60
C ALA A 102 8.29 -7.92 -5.64
N VAL A 103 8.56 -9.12 -6.14
CA VAL A 103 7.67 -9.80 -7.11
C VAL A 103 6.29 -10.04 -6.50
N LEU A 104 6.22 -10.56 -5.28
CA LEU A 104 4.95 -10.78 -4.58
C LEU A 104 4.21 -9.48 -4.31
N GLY A 105 4.92 -8.42 -3.94
CA GLY A 105 4.36 -7.09 -3.75
C GLY A 105 3.78 -6.49 -5.05
N VAL A 106 4.46 -6.69 -6.19
CA VAL A 106 3.96 -6.30 -7.52
C VAL A 106 2.68 -7.06 -7.85
N ILE A 107 2.67 -8.38 -7.71
CA ILE A 107 1.49 -9.22 -7.96
C ILE A 107 0.34 -8.78 -7.05
N GLY A 108 0.62 -8.55 -5.76
CA GLY A 108 -0.34 -8.01 -4.81
C GLY A 108 -0.87 -6.64 -5.23
N GLY A 109 -0.01 -5.73 -5.67
CA GLY A 109 -0.38 -4.39 -6.16
C GLY A 109 -1.34 -4.43 -7.34
N ILE A 110 -1.08 -5.30 -8.30
CA ILE A 110 -1.97 -5.53 -9.45
C ILE A 110 -3.32 -6.11 -8.96
N ALA A 111 -3.26 -7.17 -8.15
CA ALA A 111 -4.46 -7.82 -7.62
C ALA A 111 -5.33 -6.84 -6.80
N GLY A 112 -4.70 -6.01 -5.95
CA GLY A 112 -5.36 -4.98 -5.16
C GLY A 112 -5.98 -3.87 -6.00
N ALA A 113 -5.28 -3.40 -7.04
CA ALA A 113 -5.78 -2.36 -7.93
C ALA A 113 -7.05 -2.80 -8.68
N PHE A 114 -7.01 -3.96 -9.31
CA PHE A 114 -8.17 -4.49 -10.06
C PHE A 114 -9.26 -5.02 -9.14
N GLY A 115 -8.90 -5.77 -8.09
CA GLY A 115 -9.85 -6.30 -7.12
C GLY A 115 -10.58 -5.19 -6.37
N GLY A 116 -9.85 -4.17 -5.90
CA GLY A 116 -10.43 -3.00 -5.24
C GLY A 116 -11.36 -2.22 -6.16
N TYR A 117 -10.98 -2.01 -7.42
CA TYR A 117 -11.86 -1.37 -8.41
C TYR A 117 -13.17 -2.13 -8.61
N GLN A 118 -13.09 -3.44 -8.81
CA GLN A 118 -14.28 -4.28 -8.97
C GLN A 118 -15.14 -4.34 -7.71
N ALA A 119 -14.51 -4.49 -6.53
CA ALA A 119 -15.21 -4.51 -5.25
C ALA A 119 -15.96 -3.19 -5.01
N ARG A 120 -15.29 -2.04 -5.19
CA ARG A 120 -15.90 -0.71 -5.06
C ARG A 120 -17.09 -0.54 -6.00
N THR A 121 -16.91 -0.85 -7.29
CA THR A 121 -17.97 -0.71 -8.29
C THR A 121 -19.19 -1.59 -7.97
N ARG A 122 -18.95 -2.83 -7.54
CA ARG A 122 -20.03 -3.76 -7.18
C ARG A 122 -20.75 -3.33 -5.89
N LEU A 123 -20.01 -2.90 -4.87
CA LEU A 123 -20.58 -2.48 -3.59
C LEU A 123 -21.41 -1.20 -3.73
N VAL A 124 -20.93 -0.21 -4.48
CA VAL A 124 -21.72 1.01 -4.76
C VAL A 124 -23.03 0.67 -5.45
N LYS A 125 -23.00 -0.22 -6.46
CA LYS A 125 -24.22 -0.66 -7.16
C LYS A 125 -25.15 -1.48 -6.26
N ALA A 126 -24.61 -2.39 -5.47
CA ALA A 126 -25.42 -3.31 -4.65
C ALA A 126 -26.09 -2.61 -3.45
N LEU A 127 -25.37 -1.66 -2.83
CA LEU A 127 -25.84 -0.97 -1.63
C LEU A 127 -26.62 0.32 -1.95
N GLY A 128 -26.53 0.82 -3.20
CA GLY A 128 -27.11 2.12 -3.57
C GLY A 128 -26.57 3.29 -2.72
N SER A 129 -25.43 3.08 -2.05
CA SER A 129 -24.83 4.03 -1.14
C SER A 129 -23.94 5.02 -1.90
N PRO A 130 -23.80 6.27 -1.39
CA PRO A 130 -22.82 7.21 -1.94
C PRO A 130 -21.43 6.62 -1.95
N ASP A 131 -20.68 6.82 -3.04
CA ASP A 131 -19.34 6.29 -3.26
C ASP A 131 -18.35 6.62 -2.13
N ILE A 132 -18.55 7.74 -1.44
CA ILE A 132 -17.72 8.20 -0.33
C ILE A 132 -17.65 7.18 0.83
N TYR A 133 -18.76 6.48 1.15
CA TYR A 133 -18.74 5.50 2.25
C TYR A 133 -17.90 4.29 1.89
N ILE A 134 -17.97 3.84 0.65
CA ILE A 134 -17.15 2.72 0.17
C ILE A 134 -15.67 3.13 0.09
N ALA A 135 -15.38 4.38 -0.32
CA ALA A 135 -14.02 4.93 -0.30
C ALA A 135 -13.44 4.97 1.13
N LEU A 136 -14.22 5.37 2.14
CA LEU A 136 -13.79 5.38 3.54
C LEU A 136 -13.52 3.97 4.09
N LEU A 137 -14.36 2.99 3.74
CA LEU A 137 -14.12 1.58 4.10
C LEU A 137 -12.82 1.06 3.48
N GLU A 138 -12.56 1.41 2.23
CA GLU A 138 -11.33 1.04 1.54
C GLU A 138 -10.10 1.67 2.20
N ASP A 139 -10.19 2.96 2.60
CA ASP A 139 -9.16 3.63 3.37
C ASP A 139 -8.87 2.90 4.69
N LEU A 140 -9.93 2.53 5.42
CA LEU A 140 -9.80 1.78 6.68
C LEU A 140 -9.11 0.43 6.47
N VAL A 141 -9.47 -0.31 5.42
CA VAL A 141 -8.85 -1.60 5.08
C VAL A 141 -7.39 -1.40 4.68
N ALA A 142 -7.07 -0.40 3.88
CA ALA A 142 -5.69 -0.14 3.45
C ALA A 142 -4.79 0.29 4.63
N ILE A 143 -5.28 1.20 5.48
CA ILE A 143 -4.55 1.67 6.66
C ILE A 143 -4.41 0.55 7.69
N GLY A 144 -5.54 -0.05 8.10
CA GLY A 144 -5.56 -1.10 9.12
C GLY A 144 -4.80 -2.35 8.70
N GLY A 145 -4.95 -2.76 7.44
CA GLY A 145 -4.23 -3.91 6.87
C GLY A 145 -2.73 -3.67 6.76
N SER A 146 -2.30 -2.50 6.30
CA SER A 146 -0.88 -2.14 6.25
C SER A 146 -0.26 -2.06 7.64
N PHE A 147 -0.96 -1.43 8.59
CA PHE A 147 -0.55 -1.38 9.99
C PHE A 147 -0.42 -2.79 10.58
N TRP A 148 -1.42 -3.63 10.37
CA TRP A 148 -1.38 -5.02 10.83
C TRP A 148 -0.18 -5.79 10.26
N VAL A 149 0.15 -5.62 8.98
CA VAL A 149 1.33 -6.28 8.36
C VAL A 149 2.61 -5.84 9.06
N VAL A 150 2.84 -4.53 9.23
CA VAL A 150 4.10 -4.02 9.78
C VAL A 150 4.27 -4.31 11.27
N THR A 151 3.20 -4.53 12.02
CA THR A 151 3.25 -4.92 13.43
C THR A 151 3.60 -6.40 13.67
N ARG A 152 3.85 -7.18 12.62
CA ARG A 152 4.27 -8.58 12.72
C ARG A 152 5.80 -8.75 12.83
N PHE A 153 6.53 -7.66 12.81
CA PHE A 153 7.99 -7.61 12.90
C PHE A 153 8.43 -6.90 14.17
#